data_8cf649200f047a5bb9424f17bcbae6df
#
_entry.id   8cf649200f047a5bb9424f17bcbae6df
#
_cell.length_a   1.000
_cell.length_b   1.000
_cell.length_c   1.000
_cell.angle_alpha   90.00
_cell.angle_beta   90.00
_cell.angle_gamma   90.00
#
_symmetry.space_group_name_H-M   'P 1'
#
loop_
_entity.id
_entity.type
_entity.pdbx_description
1 polymer ?
#
loop_
_entity_poly.entity_id
_entity_poly.type
_entity_poly.pdbx_seq_one_letter_code
_entity_poly.pdbx_strand_id
1 'polypeptide(L)'
;MQIARVFGVLVPEHGLIRLADGSLSYIVERFDRLPDGRKLRQEDFAQLAGIMPSEKYELSGVDCARLVGRYSSRAAADLIRLFERFVLAWWVGDGDMHAKNLSLLAGADGRHSLSPAYNIVSTAVYNDYSSSLALPLSRDDQLMSREAWLRFADVCRLAPPVAAAILRRPAERLAAALELVDRSYLPTQAMRSDYSDCLRTRAERLAGWRWTPRRQARRRQAQRTRECQGR
;
A
#
# COMPACT_ATOMS: atom_id res chain seq x y z
N MET A 1 8.02 6.62 -5.37
CA MET A 1 9.16 5.86 -4.77
C MET A 1 9.84 6.61 -3.60
N GLN A 2 10.24 7.90 -3.70
CA GLN A 2 10.87 8.63 -2.56
C GLN A 2 9.94 8.75 -1.35
N ILE A 3 8.65 9.06 -1.55
CA ILE A 3 7.65 9.08 -0.47
C ILE A 3 7.52 7.70 0.20
N ALA A 4 7.63 6.61 -0.59
CA ALA A 4 7.60 5.26 -0.04
C ALA A 4 8.80 4.98 0.90
N ARG A 5 9.98 5.50 0.55
CA ARG A 5 11.18 5.45 1.41
C ARG A 5 10.97 6.25 2.70
N VAL A 6 10.40 7.45 2.62
CA VAL A 6 10.05 8.28 3.78
C VAL A 6 9.00 7.58 4.65
N PHE A 7 8.02 6.93 4.06
CA PHE A 7 7.03 6.13 4.77
C PHE A 7 7.65 4.93 5.52
N GLY A 8 8.81 4.45 5.07
CA GLY A 8 9.54 3.34 5.69
C GLY A 8 9.29 1.98 5.06
N VAL A 9 8.75 1.94 3.85
CA VAL A 9 8.63 0.71 3.06
C VAL A 9 9.94 0.45 2.32
N LEU A 10 10.39 -0.81 2.33
CA LEU A 10 11.56 -1.22 1.56
C LEU A 10 11.30 -1.06 0.06
N VAL A 11 12.10 -0.23 -0.57
CA VAL A 11 12.10 0.02 -2.02
C VAL A 11 13.49 -0.22 -2.59
N PRO A 12 13.62 -0.63 -3.86
CA PRO A 12 14.92 -0.74 -4.52
C PRO A 12 15.57 0.64 -4.68
N GLU A 13 16.87 0.68 -4.86
CA GLU A 13 17.57 1.91 -5.23
C GLU A 13 17.02 2.45 -6.55
N HIS A 14 16.78 3.74 -6.60
CA HIS A 14 16.13 4.39 -7.74
C HIS A 14 16.50 5.85 -7.82
N GLY A 15 16.37 6.41 -9.01
CA GLY A 15 16.69 7.82 -9.24
C GLY A 15 16.10 8.33 -10.56
N LEU A 16 16.29 9.63 -10.77
CA LEU A 16 16.05 10.27 -12.05
C LEU A 16 17.41 10.71 -12.62
N ILE A 17 17.64 10.40 -13.87
CA ILE A 17 18.79 10.89 -14.61
C ILE A 17 18.32 11.82 -15.73
N ARG A 18 19.10 12.87 -15.98
CA ARG A 18 18.86 13.75 -17.12
C ARG A 18 19.65 13.23 -18.30
N LEU A 19 18.96 12.96 -19.41
CA LEU A 19 19.58 12.54 -20.65
C LEU A 19 20.19 13.73 -21.42
N ALA A 20 20.96 13.44 -22.47
CA ALA A 20 21.63 14.46 -23.27
C ALA A 20 20.66 15.43 -23.97
N ASP A 21 19.46 14.99 -24.29
CA ASP A 21 18.38 15.82 -24.85
C ASP A 21 17.61 16.64 -23.80
N GLY A 22 18.02 16.57 -22.52
CA GLY A 22 17.40 17.26 -21.42
C GLY A 22 16.18 16.55 -20.81
N SER A 23 15.70 15.46 -21.39
CA SER A 23 14.62 14.66 -20.85
C SER A 23 15.02 13.94 -19.54
N LEU A 24 14.04 13.57 -18.73
CA LEU A 24 14.25 12.81 -17.49
C LEU A 24 13.92 11.33 -17.73
N SER A 25 14.85 10.46 -17.36
CA SER A 25 14.61 9.01 -17.31
C SER A 25 14.63 8.52 -15.88
N TYR A 26 13.62 7.72 -15.54
CA TYR A 26 13.57 7.01 -14.28
C TYR A 26 14.38 5.72 -14.36
N ILE A 27 15.28 5.53 -13.41
CA ILE A 27 16.08 4.31 -13.29
C ILE A 27 15.80 3.64 -11.94
N VAL A 28 15.84 2.32 -11.93
CA VAL A 28 15.64 1.50 -10.73
C VAL A 28 16.55 0.28 -10.79
N GLU A 29 17.17 -0.04 -9.64
CA GLU A 29 17.99 -1.23 -9.51
C GLU A 29 17.12 -2.49 -9.54
N ARG A 30 17.59 -3.50 -10.28
CA ARG A 30 16.93 -4.81 -10.35
C ARG A 30 17.19 -5.60 -9.07
N PHE A 31 16.24 -5.59 -8.14
CA PHE A 31 16.31 -6.35 -6.89
C PHE A 31 16.24 -7.88 -7.08
N ASP A 32 15.89 -8.34 -8.27
CA ASP A 32 15.90 -9.76 -8.64
C ASP A 32 17.23 -10.21 -9.27
N ARG A 33 18.28 -9.40 -9.15
CA ARG A 33 19.65 -9.72 -9.60
C ARG A 33 20.59 -9.73 -8.41
N LEU A 34 21.38 -10.79 -8.32
CA LEU A 34 22.50 -10.87 -7.38
C LEU A 34 23.73 -10.18 -7.96
N PRO A 35 24.71 -9.79 -7.12
CA PRO A 35 25.95 -9.16 -7.60
C PRO A 35 26.73 -10.03 -8.59
N ASP A 36 26.59 -11.35 -8.52
CA ASP A 36 27.20 -12.31 -9.45
C ASP A 36 26.43 -12.51 -10.77
N GLY A 37 25.34 -11.71 -10.98
CA GLY A 37 24.52 -11.72 -12.18
C GLY A 37 23.41 -12.79 -12.17
N ARG A 38 23.35 -13.69 -11.21
CA ARG A 38 22.27 -14.67 -11.11
C ARG A 38 20.93 -13.99 -10.89
N LYS A 39 19.90 -14.54 -11.55
CA LYS A 39 18.51 -14.09 -11.38
C LYS A 39 17.83 -14.84 -10.25
N LEU A 40 17.23 -14.10 -9.32
CA LEU A 40 16.31 -14.66 -8.35
C LEU A 40 14.94 -14.91 -9.02
N ARG A 41 14.28 -15.99 -8.62
CA ARG A 41 12.92 -16.26 -9.08
C ARG A 41 11.96 -15.27 -8.43
N GLN A 42 11.19 -14.59 -9.27
CA GLN A 42 10.14 -13.66 -8.86
C GLN A 42 8.83 -14.09 -9.51
N GLU A 43 7.76 -14.17 -8.71
CA GLU A 43 6.41 -14.45 -9.17
C GLU A 43 5.46 -13.37 -8.67
N ASP A 44 4.77 -12.72 -9.60
CA ASP A 44 3.76 -11.71 -9.25
C ASP A 44 2.47 -12.39 -8.75
N PHE A 45 1.61 -11.60 -8.08
CA PHE A 45 0.41 -12.15 -7.46
C PHE A 45 -0.64 -12.61 -8.49
N ALA A 46 -0.61 -12.11 -9.73
CA ALA A 46 -1.44 -12.65 -10.80
C ALA A 46 -0.98 -14.07 -11.16
N GLN A 47 0.34 -14.30 -11.28
CA GLN A 47 0.92 -15.63 -11.49
C GLN A 47 0.61 -16.58 -10.33
N LEU A 48 0.81 -16.14 -9.08
CA LEU A 48 0.52 -16.94 -7.88
C LEU A 48 -0.97 -17.29 -7.74
N ALA A 49 -1.85 -16.43 -8.20
CA ALA A 49 -3.30 -16.65 -8.23
C ALA A 49 -3.75 -17.48 -9.43
N GLY A 50 -2.91 -17.69 -10.44
CA GLY A 50 -3.26 -18.39 -11.66
C GLY A 50 -4.25 -17.64 -12.55
N ILE A 51 -4.27 -16.31 -12.49
CA ILE A 51 -5.15 -15.46 -13.29
C ILE A 51 -4.41 -14.88 -14.51
N MET A 52 -5.18 -14.53 -15.55
CA MET A 52 -4.64 -13.95 -16.77
C MET A 52 -4.14 -12.51 -16.53
N PRO A 53 -3.17 -12.01 -17.30
CA PRO A 53 -2.72 -10.62 -17.20
C PRO A 53 -3.83 -9.57 -17.37
N SER A 54 -4.88 -9.87 -18.12
CA SER A 54 -6.07 -9.01 -18.29
C SER A 54 -6.89 -8.89 -17.01
N GLU A 55 -6.79 -9.86 -16.10
CA GLU A 55 -7.54 -9.96 -14.83
C GLU A 55 -6.74 -9.37 -13.64
N LYS A 56 -5.66 -8.65 -13.91
CA LYS A 56 -4.75 -8.13 -12.88
C LYS A 56 -5.39 -7.24 -11.82
N TYR A 57 -6.59 -6.73 -12.06
CA TYR A 57 -7.39 -5.91 -11.13
C TYR A 57 -8.48 -6.70 -10.37
N GLU A 58 -8.62 -8.01 -10.62
CA GLU A 58 -9.69 -8.83 -10.05
C GLU A 58 -9.43 -9.30 -8.61
N LEU A 59 -8.20 -9.14 -8.12
CA LEU A 59 -7.86 -9.50 -6.74
C LEU A 59 -8.26 -8.38 -5.77
N SER A 60 -8.44 -8.78 -4.51
CA SER A 60 -8.57 -7.86 -3.36
C SER A 60 -7.35 -7.95 -2.45
N GLY A 61 -7.23 -7.02 -1.50
CA GLY A 61 -6.22 -7.10 -0.43
C GLY A 61 -6.33 -8.40 0.37
N VAL A 62 -7.57 -8.87 0.61
CA VAL A 62 -7.83 -10.16 1.27
C VAL A 62 -7.24 -11.32 0.44
N ASP A 63 -7.42 -11.32 -0.88
CA ASP A 63 -6.85 -12.35 -1.75
C ASP A 63 -5.32 -12.28 -1.75
N CYS A 64 -4.74 -11.06 -1.79
CA CYS A 64 -3.30 -10.85 -1.65
C CYS A 64 -2.76 -11.37 -0.31
N ALA A 65 -3.47 -11.15 0.79
CA ALA A 65 -3.07 -11.67 2.11
C ALA A 65 -3.12 -13.20 2.17
N ARG A 66 -4.08 -13.84 1.50
CA ARG A 66 -4.14 -15.32 1.36
C ARG A 66 -2.95 -15.86 0.58
N LEU A 67 -2.56 -15.19 -0.52
CA LEU A 67 -1.37 -15.58 -1.30
C LEU A 67 -0.09 -15.47 -0.47
N VAL A 68 0.11 -14.38 0.28
CA VAL A 68 1.23 -14.25 1.22
C VAL A 68 1.19 -15.36 2.27
N GLY A 69 0.03 -15.60 2.88
CA GLY A 69 -0.12 -16.66 3.89
C GLY A 69 0.19 -18.07 3.36
N ARG A 70 -0.06 -18.32 2.07
CA ARG A 70 0.16 -19.61 1.44
C ARG A 70 1.59 -19.83 0.96
N TYR A 71 2.22 -18.80 0.39
CA TYR A 71 3.47 -18.96 -0.35
C TYR A 71 4.69 -18.31 0.30
N SER A 72 4.52 -17.36 1.24
CA SER A 72 5.66 -16.76 1.93
C SER A 72 6.23 -17.67 3.00
N SER A 73 7.54 -17.82 3.03
CA SER A 73 8.28 -18.54 4.09
C SER A 73 8.31 -17.79 5.42
N ARG A 74 7.89 -16.51 5.44
CA ARG A 74 7.81 -15.66 6.64
C ARG A 74 6.53 -14.84 6.66
N ALA A 75 5.40 -15.53 6.46
CA ALA A 75 4.08 -14.95 6.25
C ALA A 75 3.71 -13.86 7.28
N ALA A 76 4.02 -14.04 8.57
CA ALA A 76 3.68 -13.06 9.60
C ALA A 76 4.34 -11.68 9.34
N ALA A 77 5.62 -11.65 9.00
CA ALA A 77 6.32 -10.41 8.67
C ALA A 77 5.85 -9.82 7.35
N ASP A 78 5.61 -10.66 6.35
CA ASP A 78 5.19 -10.20 5.02
C ASP A 78 3.74 -9.74 4.98
N LEU A 79 2.85 -10.23 5.86
CA LEU A 79 1.51 -9.69 6.04
C LEU A 79 1.52 -8.27 6.60
N ILE A 80 2.43 -7.97 7.54
CA ILE A 80 2.64 -6.59 8.02
C ILE A 80 3.10 -5.71 6.86
N ARG A 81 4.08 -6.14 6.09
CA ARG A 81 4.61 -5.41 4.92
C ARG A 81 3.56 -5.23 3.83
N LEU A 82 2.68 -6.22 3.62
CA LEU A 82 1.55 -6.11 2.69
C LEU A 82 0.56 -5.03 3.16
N PHE A 83 0.20 -5.03 4.44
CA PHE A 83 -0.67 -3.99 5.02
C PHE A 83 -0.05 -2.60 4.86
N GLU A 84 1.25 -2.44 5.14
CA GLU A 84 2.00 -1.19 4.91
C GLU A 84 1.91 -0.72 3.46
N ARG A 85 1.98 -1.63 2.48
CA ARG A 85 1.87 -1.28 1.05
C ARG A 85 0.49 -0.77 0.68
N PHE A 86 -0.57 -1.39 1.19
CA PHE A 86 -1.93 -0.91 0.96
C PHE A 86 -2.16 0.46 1.60
N VAL A 87 -1.66 0.69 2.82
CA VAL A 87 -1.72 2.01 3.47
C VAL A 87 -0.94 3.05 2.66
N LEU A 88 0.28 2.72 2.23
CA LEU A 88 1.09 3.60 1.39
C LEU A 88 0.39 3.90 0.06
N ALA A 89 -0.07 2.88 -0.66
CA ALA A 89 -0.73 3.04 -1.95
C ALA A 89 -1.94 3.96 -1.84
N TRP A 90 -2.76 3.76 -0.81
CA TRP A 90 -3.88 4.65 -0.58
C TRP A 90 -3.43 6.06 -0.23
N TRP A 91 -2.42 6.24 0.62
CA TRP A 91 -1.93 7.57 1.00
C TRP A 91 -1.38 8.34 -0.20
N VAL A 92 -0.53 7.74 -1.01
CA VAL A 92 0.09 8.41 -2.17
C VAL A 92 -0.84 8.51 -3.38
N GLY A 93 -2.02 7.91 -3.34
CA GLY A 93 -2.96 7.91 -4.47
C GLY A 93 -2.54 7.00 -5.62
N ASP A 94 -2.01 5.83 -5.29
CA ASP A 94 -1.62 4.82 -6.27
C ASP A 94 -2.85 4.01 -6.70
N GLY A 95 -3.48 4.46 -7.78
CA GLY A 95 -4.59 3.75 -8.43
C GLY A 95 -4.14 2.68 -9.44
N ASP A 96 -2.84 2.35 -9.50
CA ASP A 96 -2.30 1.31 -10.39
C ASP A 96 -1.60 0.17 -9.63
N MET A 97 -1.70 0.09 -8.31
CA MET A 97 -1.15 -1.03 -7.54
C MET A 97 -2.00 -2.30 -7.73
N HIS A 98 -1.92 -2.91 -8.89
CA HIS A 98 -2.61 -4.16 -9.25
C HIS A 98 -1.79 -5.42 -8.88
N ALA A 99 -2.34 -6.63 -9.11
CA ALA A 99 -1.73 -7.90 -8.73
C ALA A 99 -0.31 -8.12 -9.28
N LYS A 100 0.03 -7.56 -10.45
CA LYS A 100 1.36 -7.66 -11.05
C LYS A 100 2.39 -6.70 -10.44
N ASN A 101 1.96 -5.77 -9.58
CA ASN A 101 2.82 -4.84 -8.83
C ASN A 101 3.17 -5.35 -7.42
N LEU A 102 2.67 -6.54 -7.09
CA LEU A 102 3.00 -7.28 -5.88
C LEU A 102 3.64 -8.61 -6.27
N SER A 103 4.73 -8.99 -5.63
CA SER A 103 5.39 -10.27 -5.96
C SER A 103 6.09 -10.88 -4.76
N LEU A 104 6.26 -12.19 -4.80
CA LEU A 104 7.19 -12.91 -3.95
C LEU A 104 8.52 -13.11 -4.68
N LEU A 105 9.60 -12.97 -3.95
CA LEU A 105 10.96 -13.17 -4.40
C LEU A 105 11.56 -14.37 -3.66
N ALA A 106 12.10 -15.33 -4.40
CA ALA A 106 12.88 -16.42 -3.82
C ALA A 106 14.28 -15.91 -3.49
N GLY A 107 14.67 -15.99 -2.23
CA GLY A 107 16.05 -15.72 -1.83
C GLY A 107 17.02 -16.79 -2.36
N ALA A 108 18.32 -16.55 -2.20
CA ALA A 108 19.36 -17.52 -2.58
C ALA A 108 19.24 -18.84 -1.78
N ASP A 109 18.61 -18.79 -0.62
CA ASP A 109 18.30 -19.95 0.26
C ASP A 109 16.98 -20.67 -0.12
N GLY A 110 16.35 -20.28 -1.22
CA GLY A 110 15.07 -20.83 -1.69
C GLY A 110 13.84 -20.35 -0.90
N ARG A 111 14.01 -19.51 0.13
CA ARG A 111 12.89 -18.96 0.90
C ARG A 111 12.17 -17.85 0.13
N HIS A 112 10.85 -17.92 0.11
CA HIS A 112 10.03 -16.90 -0.53
C HIS A 112 9.63 -15.80 0.45
N SER A 113 9.76 -14.55 0.02
CA SER A 113 9.32 -13.39 0.80
C SER A 113 8.76 -12.30 -0.10
N LEU A 114 7.94 -11.41 0.48
CA LEU A 114 7.42 -10.25 -0.25
C LEU A 114 8.60 -9.41 -0.77
N SER A 115 8.62 -9.15 -2.08
CA SER A 115 9.66 -8.35 -2.74
C SER A 115 9.79 -6.94 -2.14
N PRO A 116 10.84 -6.16 -2.39
CA PRO A 116 10.78 -4.71 -2.23
C PRO A 116 9.56 -4.12 -2.96
N ALA A 117 9.04 -2.99 -2.51
CA ALA A 117 7.95 -2.31 -3.19
C ALA A 117 8.47 -1.61 -4.45
N TYR A 118 7.84 -1.86 -5.58
CA TYR A 118 8.20 -1.31 -6.87
C TYR A 118 6.97 -0.76 -7.58
N ASN A 119 7.19 0.00 -8.65
CA ASN A 119 6.11 0.60 -9.45
C ASN A 119 5.08 1.40 -8.62
N ILE A 120 5.58 2.20 -7.67
CA ILE A 120 4.71 3.08 -6.86
C ILE A 120 4.57 4.40 -7.61
N VAL A 121 3.35 4.66 -8.04
CA VAL A 121 2.98 5.87 -8.78
C VAL A 121 1.87 6.62 -8.04
N SER A 122 1.61 7.86 -8.41
CA SER A 122 0.40 8.55 -8.00
C SER A 122 -0.45 8.84 -9.24
N THR A 123 -1.63 8.25 -9.29
CA THR A 123 -2.62 8.54 -10.33
C THR A 123 -3.55 9.67 -9.90
N ALA A 124 -3.59 9.97 -8.61
CA ALA A 124 -4.51 10.96 -8.03
C ALA A 124 -4.26 12.40 -8.49
N VAL A 125 -3.09 12.69 -9.08
CA VAL A 125 -2.75 14.02 -9.63
C VAL A 125 -3.22 14.24 -11.06
N TYR A 126 -3.78 13.20 -11.69
CA TYR A 126 -4.28 13.23 -13.05
C TYR A 126 -5.79 13.08 -13.03
N ASN A 127 -6.50 14.09 -13.54
CA ASN A 127 -7.98 14.18 -13.44
C ASN A 127 -8.72 13.01 -14.09
N ASP A 128 -8.10 12.34 -15.06
CA ASP A 128 -8.71 11.24 -15.82
C ASP A 128 -8.58 9.87 -15.13
N TYR A 129 -7.92 9.81 -13.98
CA TYR A 129 -7.65 8.56 -13.27
C TYR A 129 -8.36 8.49 -11.92
N SER A 130 -8.77 7.27 -11.55
CA SER A 130 -9.35 7.01 -10.24
C SER A 130 -8.38 7.34 -9.11
N SER A 131 -8.87 7.99 -8.08
CA SER A 131 -8.13 8.22 -6.84
C SER A 131 -8.30 7.07 -5.83
N SER A 132 -9.01 5.99 -6.18
CA SER A 132 -9.18 4.80 -5.37
C SER A 132 -7.98 3.86 -5.47
N LEU A 133 -7.92 2.85 -4.62
CA LEU A 133 -6.99 1.73 -4.79
C LEU A 133 -7.35 0.92 -6.03
N ALA A 134 -6.34 0.46 -6.77
CA ALA A 134 -6.51 -0.46 -7.90
C ALA A 134 -7.11 -1.82 -7.44
N LEU A 135 -6.66 -2.31 -6.27
CA LEU A 135 -7.21 -3.49 -5.61
C LEU A 135 -7.98 -3.03 -4.36
N PRO A 136 -9.29 -3.29 -4.24
CA PRO A 136 -10.04 -2.98 -3.03
C PRO A 136 -9.50 -3.80 -1.85
N LEU A 137 -9.65 -3.33 -0.61
CA LEU A 137 -9.23 -4.10 0.56
C LEU A 137 -9.98 -5.43 0.66
N SER A 138 -11.28 -5.41 0.40
CA SER A 138 -12.15 -6.59 0.27
C SER A 138 -13.14 -6.33 -0.87
N ARG A 139 -13.65 -7.38 -1.49
CA ARG A 139 -14.69 -7.28 -2.55
C ARG A 139 -15.98 -6.65 -2.04
N ASP A 140 -16.25 -6.77 -0.73
CA ASP A 140 -17.44 -6.21 -0.08
C ASP A 140 -17.25 -4.74 0.34
N ASP A 141 -16.02 -4.20 0.28
CA ASP A 141 -15.68 -2.85 0.76
C ASP A 141 -15.50 -1.88 -0.41
N GLN A 142 -16.59 -1.29 -0.90
CA GLN A 142 -16.53 -0.25 -1.93
C GLN A 142 -15.99 1.09 -1.41
N LEU A 143 -16.03 1.32 -0.11
CA LEU A 143 -15.57 2.55 0.53
C LEU A 143 -14.38 2.28 1.44
N MET A 144 -13.37 3.14 1.34
CA MET A 144 -12.20 3.14 2.24
C MET A 144 -12.60 3.67 3.61
N SER A 145 -13.36 2.85 4.36
CA SER A 145 -13.82 3.16 5.71
C SER A 145 -12.82 2.67 6.76
N ARG A 146 -12.97 3.19 7.99
CA ARG A 146 -12.22 2.70 9.14
C ARG A 146 -12.42 1.19 9.34
N GLU A 147 -13.64 0.74 9.22
CA GLU A 147 -14.04 -0.66 9.40
C GLU A 147 -13.39 -1.56 8.36
N ALA A 148 -13.27 -1.10 7.11
CA ALA A 148 -12.57 -1.82 6.05
C ALA A 148 -11.09 -2.03 6.40
N TRP A 149 -10.40 -0.99 6.86
CA TRP A 149 -9.01 -1.10 7.32
C TRP A 149 -8.83 -2.02 8.53
N LEU A 150 -9.76 -1.98 9.49
CA LEU A 150 -9.72 -2.86 10.65
C LEU A 150 -9.93 -4.32 10.26
N ARG A 151 -10.89 -4.61 9.35
CA ARG A 151 -11.07 -5.96 8.80
C ARG A 151 -9.83 -6.44 8.06
N PHE A 152 -9.24 -5.59 7.24
CA PHE A 152 -8.01 -5.94 6.52
C PHE A 152 -6.83 -6.19 7.46
N ALA A 153 -6.68 -5.40 8.52
CA ALA A 153 -5.68 -5.65 9.56
C ALA A 153 -5.88 -7.00 10.25
N ASP A 154 -7.15 -7.38 10.55
CA ASP A 154 -7.48 -8.70 11.10
C ASP A 154 -7.10 -9.84 10.13
N VAL A 155 -7.39 -9.68 8.83
CA VAL A 155 -6.99 -10.65 7.79
C VAL A 155 -5.48 -10.78 7.72
N CYS A 156 -4.75 -9.67 7.81
CA CYS A 156 -3.29 -9.64 7.88
C CYS A 156 -2.75 -10.09 9.25
N ARG A 157 -3.59 -10.48 10.20
CA ARG A 157 -3.23 -10.95 11.55
C ARG A 157 -2.41 -9.93 12.35
N LEU A 158 -2.62 -8.64 12.11
CA LEU A 158 -1.91 -7.58 12.81
C LEU A 158 -2.51 -7.37 14.20
N ALA A 159 -1.64 -7.26 15.21
CA ALA A 159 -2.06 -6.79 16.52
C ALA A 159 -2.56 -5.34 16.41
N PRO A 160 -3.63 -4.98 17.15
CA PRO A 160 -4.24 -3.65 17.09
C PRO A 160 -3.27 -2.47 17.21
N PRO A 161 -2.28 -2.48 18.12
CA PRO A 161 -1.32 -1.38 18.21
C PRO A 161 -0.45 -1.25 16.97
N VAL A 162 -0.09 -2.37 16.32
CA VAL A 162 0.72 -2.38 15.10
C VAL A 162 -0.05 -1.76 13.94
N ALA A 163 -1.29 -2.21 13.71
CA ALA A 163 -2.16 -1.64 12.68
C ALA A 163 -2.38 -0.13 12.89
N ALA A 164 -2.66 0.28 14.14
CA ALA A 164 -2.84 1.69 14.48
C ALA A 164 -1.57 2.53 14.24
N ALA A 165 -0.39 2.00 14.53
CA ALA A 165 0.88 2.67 14.26
C ALA A 165 1.09 2.87 12.76
N ILE A 166 0.83 1.83 11.94
CA ILE A 166 0.97 1.92 10.49
C ILE A 166 -0.02 2.94 9.90
N LEU A 167 -1.28 2.96 10.38
CA LEU A 167 -2.29 3.91 9.91
C LEU A 167 -1.99 5.37 10.29
N ARG A 168 -1.23 5.62 11.37
CA ARG A 168 -0.79 6.99 11.74
C ARG A 168 0.45 7.44 10.99
N ARG A 169 1.25 6.54 10.48
CA ARG A 169 2.54 6.83 9.84
C ARG A 169 2.45 7.89 8.72
N PRO A 170 1.40 7.94 7.85
CA PRO A 170 1.21 9.03 6.90
C PRO A 170 1.24 10.42 7.53
N ALA A 171 0.55 10.62 8.65
CA ALA A 171 0.54 11.91 9.34
C ALA A 171 1.90 12.24 9.97
N GLU A 172 2.59 11.24 10.53
CA GLU A 172 3.93 11.40 11.12
C GLU A 172 5.00 11.72 10.05
N ARG A 173 4.79 11.30 8.82
CA ARG A 173 5.72 11.49 7.68
C ARG A 173 5.29 12.58 6.70
N LEU A 174 4.19 13.26 6.98
CA LEU A 174 3.58 14.21 6.05
C LEU A 174 4.53 15.36 5.68
N ALA A 175 5.19 15.98 6.64
CA ALA A 175 6.10 17.11 6.38
C ALA A 175 7.21 16.73 5.39
N ALA A 176 7.89 15.62 5.64
CA ALA A 176 8.94 15.13 4.74
C ALA A 176 8.41 14.72 3.34
N ALA A 177 7.17 14.21 3.26
CA ALA A 177 6.54 13.91 1.98
C ALA A 177 6.22 15.18 1.18
N LEU A 178 5.75 16.24 1.85
CA LEU A 178 5.46 17.54 1.22
C LEU A 178 6.71 18.20 0.68
N GLU A 179 7.83 18.15 1.42
CA GLU A 179 9.14 18.65 0.93
C GLU A 179 9.56 17.91 -0.37
N LEU A 180 9.29 16.61 -0.48
CA LEU A 180 9.56 15.86 -1.71
C LEU A 180 8.65 16.31 -2.86
N VAL A 181 7.39 16.65 -2.59
CA VAL A 181 6.47 17.17 -3.60
C VAL A 181 6.95 18.53 -4.11
N ASP A 182 7.33 19.43 -3.20
CA ASP A 182 7.82 20.77 -3.56
C ASP A 182 9.08 20.71 -4.45
N ARG A 183 9.96 19.75 -4.20
CA ARG A 183 11.19 19.50 -4.97
C ARG A 183 11.00 18.60 -6.16
N SER A 184 9.78 18.17 -6.45
CA SER A 184 9.47 17.23 -7.54
C SER A 184 9.50 17.90 -8.92
N TYR A 185 9.64 17.09 -9.94
CA TYR A 185 9.52 17.49 -11.35
C TYR A 185 8.08 17.50 -11.86
N LEU A 186 7.08 17.62 -10.98
CA LEU A 186 5.70 17.80 -11.41
C LEU A 186 5.59 19.07 -12.26
N PRO A 187 4.94 18.99 -13.44
CA PRO A 187 5.01 20.04 -14.46
C PRO A 187 4.52 21.42 -13.99
N THR A 188 3.47 21.45 -13.17
CA THR A 188 2.86 22.72 -12.75
C THR A 188 2.79 22.87 -11.23
N GLN A 189 2.71 24.12 -10.77
CA GLN A 189 2.48 24.42 -9.36
C GLN A 189 1.11 23.91 -8.90
N ALA A 190 0.08 23.97 -9.78
CA ALA A 190 -1.24 23.43 -9.48
C ALA A 190 -1.16 21.93 -9.15
N MET A 191 -0.49 21.12 -9.97
CA MET A 191 -0.32 19.69 -9.69
C MET A 191 0.41 19.41 -8.39
N ARG A 192 1.42 20.23 -8.03
CA ARG A 192 2.10 20.11 -6.73
C ARG A 192 1.16 20.42 -5.57
N SER A 193 0.34 21.47 -5.71
CA SER A 193 -0.68 21.84 -4.71
C SER A 193 -1.71 20.74 -4.54
N ASP A 194 -2.30 20.27 -5.63
CA ASP A 194 -3.34 19.23 -5.63
C ASP A 194 -2.81 17.93 -5.01
N TYR A 195 -1.56 17.57 -5.32
CA TYR A 195 -0.94 16.39 -4.74
C TYR A 195 -0.66 16.56 -3.24
N SER A 196 -0.20 17.74 -2.84
CA SER A 196 0.02 18.07 -1.42
C SER A 196 -1.28 17.98 -0.63
N ASP A 197 -2.39 18.48 -1.17
CA ASP A 197 -3.70 18.42 -0.55
C ASP A 197 -4.26 16.98 -0.49
N CYS A 198 -4.01 16.20 -1.52
CA CYS A 198 -4.32 14.76 -1.50
C CYS A 198 -3.58 14.05 -0.35
N LEU A 199 -2.28 14.27 -0.21
CA LEU A 199 -1.48 13.68 0.86
C LEU A 199 -1.95 14.10 2.26
N ARG A 200 -2.25 15.40 2.46
CA ARG A 200 -2.78 15.94 3.73
C ARG A 200 -4.11 15.31 4.10
N THR A 201 -5.08 15.39 3.20
CA THR A 201 -6.44 14.88 3.42
C THR A 201 -6.44 13.40 3.76
N ARG A 202 -5.63 12.60 3.05
CA ARG A 202 -5.54 11.17 3.28
C ARG A 202 -4.78 10.83 4.57
N ALA A 203 -3.75 11.57 4.92
CA ALA A 203 -3.03 11.42 6.17
C ALA A 203 -3.93 11.71 7.39
N GLU A 204 -4.68 12.82 7.35
CA GLU A 204 -5.65 13.19 8.38
C GLU A 204 -6.74 12.14 8.55
N ARG A 205 -7.28 11.64 7.43
CA ARG A 205 -8.31 10.61 7.44
C ARG A 205 -7.82 9.32 8.10
N LEU A 206 -6.60 8.86 7.78
CA LEU A 206 -6.00 7.67 8.40
C LEU A 206 -5.69 7.90 9.88
N ALA A 207 -5.12 9.05 10.26
CA ALA A 207 -4.76 9.37 11.64
C ALA A 207 -5.98 9.54 12.55
N GLY A 208 -7.10 10.04 12.01
CA GLY A 208 -8.37 10.21 12.75
C GLY A 208 -9.02 8.88 13.17
N TRP A 209 -8.58 7.76 12.64
CA TRP A 209 -9.11 6.45 12.95
C TRP A 209 -8.50 5.88 14.24
N ARG A 210 -9.17 6.12 15.39
CA ARG A 210 -8.76 5.53 16.66
C ARG A 210 -9.11 4.05 16.72
N TRP A 211 -8.15 3.20 17.08
CA TRP A 211 -8.38 1.79 17.32
C TRP A 211 -9.24 1.61 18.58
N THR A 212 -10.43 1.02 18.43
CA THR A 212 -11.27 0.57 19.57
C THR A 212 -11.35 -0.96 19.51
N PRO A 213 -10.96 -1.70 20.58
CA PRO A 213 -11.04 -3.16 20.59
C PRO A 213 -12.47 -3.65 20.33
N ARG A 214 -12.63 -4.72 19.55
CA ARG A 214 -13.95 -5.32 19.19
C ARG A 214 -14.86 -5.59 20.38
N ARG A 215 -14.31 -5.87 21.58
CA ARG A 215 -15.10 -6.08 22.80
C ARG A 215 -15.88 -4.82 23.23
N GLN A 216 -15.35 -3.61 23.02
CA GLN A 216 -16.05 -2.37 23.37
C GLN A 216 -17.10 -2.00 22.30
N ALA A 217 -16.86 -2.29 21.02
CA ALA A 217 -17.85 -2.07 19.97
C ALA A 217 -19.09 -2.96 20.16
N ARG A 218 -18.91 -4.25 20.49
CA ARG A 218 -20.03 -5.15 20.81
C ARG A 218 -20.79 -4.73 22.06
N ARG A 219 -20.13 -4.22 23.11
CA ARG A 219 -20.81 -3.71 24.32
C ARG A 219 -21.62 -2.46 24.02
N ARG A 220 -21.10 -1.51 23.23
CA ARG A 220 -21.85 -0.29 22.83
C ARG A 220 -23.04 -0.62 21.93
N GLN A 221 -22.91 -1.59 21.03
CA GLN A 221 -24.02 -2.02 20.18
C GLN A 221 -25.08 -2.77 20.98
N ALA A 222 -24.69 -3.67 21.89
CA ALA A 222 -25.60 -4.36 22.79
C ALA A 222 -26.32 -3.39 23.78
N GLN A 223 -25.63 -2.33 24.21
CA GLN A 223 -26.20 -1.31 25.07
C GLN A 223 -27.24 -0.45 24.34
N ARG A 224 -26.92 -0.02 23.09
CA ARG A 224 -27.89 0.69 22.22
C ARG A 224 -29.12 -0.15 21.89
N THR A 225 -28.96 -1.45 21.67
CA THR A 225 -30.10 -2.36 21.39
C THR A 225 -31.00 -2.50 22.62
N ARG A 226 -30.45 -2.53 23.84
CA ARG A 226 -31.22 -2.57 25.09
C ARG A 226 -31.94 -1.25 25.36
N GLU A 227 -31.36 -0.11 25.05
CA GLU A 227 -31.98 1.22 25.21
C GLU A 227 -33.12 1.45 24.20
N CYS A 228 -33.06 0.82 23.00
CA CYS A 228 -34.16 0.86 22.02
C CYS A 228 -35.32 -0.11 22.31
N GLN A 229 -35.07 -1.17 23.06
CA GLN A 229 -36.10 -2.17 23.39
C GLN A 229 -36.79 -1.90 24.77
N GLY A 230 -36.32 -0.89 25.49
CA GLY A 230 -36.86 -0.47 26.80
C GLY A 230 -37.74 0.78 26.75
N ARG A 231 -38.27 1.15 25.60
CA ARG A 231 -39.28 2.23 25.44
C ARG A 231 -40.56 1.67 24.87
#